data_012f8fa964556a7782dcc7e532ef9c13
#
_entry.id   012f8fa964556a7782dcc7e532ef9c13
#
_cell.length_a   1.000
_cell.length_b   1.000
_cell.length_c   1.000
_cell.angle_alpha   90.00
_cell.angle_beta   90.00
_cell.angle_gamma   90.00
#
_symmetry.space_group_name_H-M   'P 1'
#
loop_
_entity.id
_entity.type
_entity.pdbx_description
1 polymer ?
#
loop_
_entity_poly.entity_id
_entity_poly.type
_entity_poly.pdbx_seq_one_letter_code
_entity_poly.pdbx_strand_id
1 'polypeptide(L)'
;MPAQRRFGMDHEHYDWSPISTRDILRWPAEAPLALVVVVNLEHMEWDAPDGSYQAANLAGGSTARPFPDYARISHREYGHRVGIFRVLNVLQKYSITPTLAVDALTAQHYPYLMNYCINRGVEFMAHGISVSQMITSNMSADQELKYIQETMAAIKIATGTDPVGWLGPEYGESERTPQLLAKSNIKYVCDWANDEQPYPLKSPDGELTALPIMLELDDVIAMAHRRVNVDRYANMLTESCDVLYENGSDNGRLLVLNLHPWLIGQPFRINYLDEALSTIMNKPLIWAATGSEVTNWYQGHNNQ
;
A
#
# COMPACT_ATOMS: atom_id res chain seq x y z
N MET A 1 20.77 31.84 5.66
CA MET A 1 19.83 32.23 4.58
C MET A 1 19.00 30.99 4.29
N PRO A 2 17.70 31.05 4.14
CA PRO A 2 16.95 29.88 3.68
C PRO A 2 17.52 29.47 2.31
N ALA A 3 17.72 28.15 2.12
CA ALA A 3 18.16 27.61 0.85
C ALA A 3 17.24 28.11 -0.26
N GLN A 4 17.82 28.53 -1.39
CA GLN A 4 17.04 28.99 -2.53
C GLN A 4 16.22 27.79 -3.04
N ARG A 5 14.91 27.81 -2.81
CA ARG A 5 14.02 26.72 -3.23
C ARG A 5 14.05 26.59 -4.75
N ARG A 6 14.12 25.37 -5.25
CA ARG A 6 14.00 25.10 -6.68
C ARG A 6 12.59 25.48 -7.16
N PHE A 7 12.49 25.91 -8.40
CA PHE A 7 11.19 26.22 -9.00
C PHE A 7 10.22 25.03 -8.91
N GLY A 8 8.98 25.29 -8.46
CA GLY A 8 7.95 24.26 -8.31
C GLY A 8 8.00 23.44 -7.02
N MET A 9 9.01 23.65 -6.14
CA MET A 9 9.18 22.90 -4.89
C MET A 9 9.16 23.83 -3.68
N ASP A 10 8.40 23.47 -2.66
CA ASP A 10 8.34 24.14 -1.36
C ASP A 10 8.74 23.23 -0.18
N HIS A 11 9.29 22.06 -0.47
CA HIS A 11 9.80 21.08 0.47
C HIS A 11 11.11 20.44 -0.03
N GLU A 12 11.76 19.63 0.81
CA GLU A 12 13.05 18.99 0.52
C GLU A 12 12.98 17.44 0.46
N HIS A 13 11.77 16.85 0.48
CA HIS A 13 11.61 15.39 0.55
C HIS A 13 12.06 14.66 -0.73
N TYR A 14 11.88 15.26 -1.90
CA TYR A 14 12.31 14.72 -3.20
C TYR A 14 12.55 15.86 -4.21
N ASP A 15 13.19 15.56 -5.33
CA ASP A 15 13.38 16.52 -6.43
C ASP A 15 12.16 16.52 -7.35
N TRP A 16 11.78 17.70 -7.83
CA TRP A 16 10.78 17.81 -8.89
C TRP A 16 11.35 17.21 -10.19
N SER A 17 10.78 16.09 -10.62
CA SER A 17 11.19 15.34 -11.79
C SER A 17 9.98 15.00 -12.63
N PRO A 18 9.60 15.86 -13.60
CA PRO A 18 8.47 15.56 -14.48
C PRO A 18 8.80 14.40 -15.40
N ILE A 19 7.82 13.52 -15.62
CA ILE A 19 7.99 12.25 -16.33
C ILE A 19 8.58 12.42 -17.74
N SER A 20 8.29 13.53 -18.39
CA SER A 20 8.77 13.85 -19.75
C SER A 20 10.27 14.14 -19.86
N THR A 21 10.96 14.31 -18.73
CA THR A 21 12.39 14.63 -18.68
C THR A 21 13.24 13.53 -18.06
N ARG A 22 12.60 12.42 -17.67
CA ARG A 22 13.29 11.29 -17.02
C ARG A 22 13.97 10.41 -18.03
N ASP A 23 15.05 9.78 -17.61
CA ASP A 23 15.66 8.66 -18.32
C ASP A 23 14.64 7.53 -18.50
N ILE A 24 14.81 6.74 -19.57
CA ILE A 24 13.86 5.68 -19.91
C ILE A 24 14.02 4.53 -18.92
N LEU A 25 12.98 4.29 -18.14
CA LEU A 25 12.87 3.11 -17.29
C LEU A 25 12.39 1.92 -18.12
N ARG A 26 13.02 0.75 -17.94
CA ARG A 26 12.58 -0.52 -18.51
C ARG A 26 12.43 -1.55 -17.39
N TRP A 27 11.29 -2.20 -17.34
CA TRP A 27 11.07 -3.31 -16.42
C TRP A 27 11.70 -4.61 -16.94
N PRO A 28 11.77 -5.69 -16.13
CA PRO A 28 12.25 -6.99 -16.60
C PRO A 28 11.59 -7.43 -17.90
N ALA A 29 12.37 -8.04 -18.80
CA ALA A 29 11.90 -8.49 -20.11
C ALA A 29 11.24 -7.40 -20.99
N GLU A 30 11.67 -6.14 -20.84
CA GLU A 30 11.11 -4.98 -21.54
C GLU A 30 9.61 -4.78 -21.29
N ALA A 31 9.13 -5.23 -20.13
CA ALA A 31 7.71 -5.03 -19.78
C ALA A 31 7.38 -3.53 -19.71
N PRO A 32 6.29 -3.09 -20.34
CA PRO A 32 5.88 -1.68 -20.31
C PRO A 32 5.28 -1.30 -18.93
N LEU A 33 4.72 -2.27 -18.21
CA LEU A 33 4.00 -2.04 -16.97
C LEU A 33 4.42 -3.03 -15.90
N ALA A 34 4.84 -2.51 -14.73
CA ALA A 34 4.91 -3.27 -13.49
C ALA A 34 3.57 -3.19 -12.76
N LEU A 35 3.07 -4.33 -12.29
CA LEU A 35 1.86 -4.44 -11.49
C LEU A 35 2.22 -4.92 -10.08
N VAL A 36 1.91 -4.13 -9.08
CA VAL A 36 1.98 -4.51 -7.66
C VAL A 36 0.58 -4.57 -7.09
N VAL A 37 0.25 -5.64 -6.37
CA VAL A 37 -1.01 -5.73 -5.62
C VAL A 37 -0.72 -5.71 -4.14
N VAL A 38 -1.09 -4.62 -3.50
CA VAL A 38 -1.05 -4.46 -2.04
C VAL A 38 -2.38 -4.94 -1.48
N VAL A 39 -2.33 -5.75 -0.42
CA VAL A 39 -3.51 -6.24 0.28
C VAL A 39 -3.38 -5.91 1.76
N ASN A 40 -4.32 -5.16 2.29
CA ASN A 40 -4.28 -4.65 3.66
C ASN A 40 -4.89 -5.64 4.66
N LEU A 41 -4.16 -5.94 5.70
CA LEU A 41 -4.62 -6.71 6.86
C LEU A 41 -4.56 -5.81 8.08
N GLU A 42 -5.69 -5.22 8.41
CA GLU A 42 -5.85 -4.14 9.38
C GLU A 42 -6.71 -4.57 10.56
N HIS A 43 -6.15 -4.52 11.75
CA HIS A 43 -6.89 -4.72 12.99
C HIS A 43 -7.54 -3.41 13.44
N MET A 44 -8.80 -3.47 13.82
CA MET A 44 -9.51 -2.37 14.46
C MET A 44 -9.79 -2.74 15.92
N GLU A 45 -9.24 -1.98 16.86
CA GLU A 45 -9.36 -2.28 18.28
C GLU A 45 -10.79 -2.12 18.78
N TRP A 46 -11.19 -3.01 19.70
CA TRP A 46 -12.44 -2.87 20.47
C TRP A 46 -12.35 -1.74 21.50
N ASP A 47 -11.16 -1.51 22.01
CA ASP A 47 -10.83 -0.49 22.99
C ASP A 47 -9.62 0.28 22.49
N ALA A 48 -9.87 1.29 21.66
CA ALA A 48 -8.82 2.06 21.01
C ALA A 48 -8.21 3.08 21.98
N PRO A 49 -6.88 3.30 21.93
CA PRO A 49 -6.23 4.33 22.75
C PRO A 49 -6.82 5.73 22.55
N ASP A 50 -6.67 6.57 23.57
CA ASP A 50 -7.06 7.99 23.47
C ASP A 50 -6.37 8.67 22.27
N GLY A 51 -7.13 9.44 21.51
CA GLY A 51 -6.64 10.12 20.32
C GLY A 51 -6.60 9.26 19.04
N SER A 52 -7.08 8.01 19.11
CA SER A 52 -7.19 7.13 17.94
C SER A 52 -8.08 7.73 16.86
N TYR A 53 -7.69 7.51 15.61
CA TYR A 53 -8.46 7.89 14.44
C TYR A 53 -9.67 6.97 14.25
N GLN A 54 -10.78 7.55 13.90
CA GLN A 54 -11.96 6.79 13.49
C GLN A 54 -12.06 6.81 11.97
N ALA A 55 -11.58 5.73 11.34
CA ALA A 55 -11.69 5.56 9.89
C ALA A 55 -13.14 5.70 9.39
N ALA A 56 -13.30 6.15 8.16
CA ALA A 56 -14.62 6.41 7.59
C ALA A 56 -15.55 5.20 7.63
N ASN A 57 -16.83 5.46 7.78
CA ASN A 57 -17.87 4.44 7.91
C ASN A 57 -18.53 4.16 6.56
N LEU A 58 -18.55 2.89 6.14
CA LEU A 58 -19.33 2.41 4.99
C LEU A 58 -20.84 2.38 5.24
N ALA A 59 -21.24 2.32 6.48
CA ALA A 59 -22.61 1.93 6.85
C ALA A 59 -23.66 3.00 6.57
N GLY A 60 -23.54 3.86 5.57
CA GLY A 60 -24.60 4.74 5.08
C GLY A 60 -25.31 5.58 6.15
N GLY A 61 -24.93 5.45 7.40
CA GLY A 61 -25.46 6.19 8.52
C GLY A 61 -24.76 7.54 8.63
N SER A 62 -25.57 8.59 8.76
CA SER A 62 -25.11 9.98 8.85
C SER A 62 -24.53 10.35 10.21
N THR A 63 -24.55 9.47 11.20
CA THR A 63 -24.11 9.78 12.56
C THR A 63 -22.92 8.93 12.99
N ALA A 64 -21.90 9.60 13.54
CA ALA A 64 -20.83 8.91 14.26
C ALA A 64 -21.44 8.14 15.44
N ARG A 65 -21.17 6.84 15.53
CA ARG A 65 -21.58 6.02 16.68
C ARG A 65 -20.55 6.14 17.78
N PRO A 66 -20.97 6.09 19.05
CA PRO A 66 -20.05 5.97 20.15
C PRO A 66 -19.13 4.76 19.96
N PHE A 67 -17.89 4.87 20.42
CA PHE A 67 -16.95 3.77 20.42
C PHE A 67 -17.24 2.85 21.65
N PRO A 68 -17.09 1.51 21.53
CA PRO A 68 -16.77 0.76 20.33
C PRO A 68 -17.96 0.62 19.36
N ASP A 69 -17.71 0.84 18.06
CA ASP A 69 -18.69 0.59 17.00
C ASP A 69 -18.64 -0.87 16.55
N TYR A 70 -19.45 -1.71 17.18
CA TYR A 70 -19.48 -3.17 16.93
C TYR A 70 -19.71 -3.53 15.45
N ALA A 71 -20.56 -2.77 14.75
CA ALA A 71 -20.84 -3.04 13.35
C ALA A 71 -19.62 -2.75 12.46
N ARG A 72 -18.88 -1.68 12.74
CA ARG A 72 -17.68 -1.32 12.03
C ARG A 72 -16.56 -2.31 12.29
N ILE A 73 -16.29 -2.61 13.56
CA ILE A 73 -15.23 -3.54 13.97
C ILE A 73 -15.50 -4.92 13.35
N SER A 74 -16.69 -5.48 13.53
CA SER A 74 -17.04 -6.79 12.98
C SER A 74 -17.03 -6.82 11.44
N HIS A 75 -17.36 -5.71 10.77
CA HIS A 75 -17.29 -5.60 9.32
C HIS A 75 -15.82 -5.64 8.83
N ARG A 76 -14.90 -4.99 9.52
CA ARG A 76 -13.47 -5.08 9.20
C ARG A 76 -12.90 -6.47 9.49
N GLU A 77 -13.31 -7.11 10.61
CA GLU A 77 -12.92 -8.50 10.92
C GLU A 77 -13.34 -9.51 9.84
N TYR A 78 -14.38 -9.21 9.05
CA TYR A 78 -14.73 -10.03 7.87
C TYR A 78 -13.54 -10.20 6.92
N GLY A 79 -12.69 -9.16 6.80
CA GLY A 79 -11.46 -9.23 6.01
C GLY A 79 -10.56 -10.38 6.46
N HIS A 80 -10.27 -10.45 7.76
CA HIS A 80 -9.41 -11.50 8.34
C HIS A 80 -10.05 -12.90 8.35
N ARG A 81 -11.37 -12.96 8.49
CA ARG A 81 -12.10 -14.22 8.66
C ARG A 81 -12.51 -14.88 7.35
N VAL A 82 -12.77 -14.10 6.30
CA VAL A 82 -13.34 -14.59 5.05
C VAL A 82 -12.72 -13.93 3.83
N GLY A 83 -12.67 -12.59 3.79
CA GLY A 83 -12.35 -11.82 2.60
C GLY A 83 -10.95 -12.09 2.06
N ILE A 84 -9.94 -12.17 2.94
CA ILE A 84 -8.54 -12.42 2.56
C ILE A 84 -8.37 -13.71 1.77
N PHE A 85 -9.04 -14.79 2.17
CA PHE A 85 -8.92 -16.08 1.50
C PHE A 85 -9.45 -16.04 0.06
N ARG A 86 -10.52 -15.26 -0.18
CA ARG A 86 -11.04 -15.04 -1.55
C ARG A 86 -10.08 -14.20 -2.38
N VAL A 87 -9.57 -13.10 -1.82
CA VAL A 87 -8.62 -12.22 -2.52
C VAL A 87 -7.37 -12.99 -2.90
N LEU A 88 -6.75 -13.71 -1.96
CA LEU A 88 -5.56 -14.52 -2.24
C LEU A 88 -5.80 -15.62 -3.27
N ASN A 89 -6.98 -16.24 -3.28
CA ASN A 89 -7.31 -17.25 -4.29
C ASN A 89 -7.45 -16.62 -5.69
N VAL A 90 -8.03 -15.43 -5.81
CA VAL A 90 -8.11 -14.71 -7.10
C VAL A 90 -6.72 -14.32 -7.56
N LEU A 91 -5.86 -13.77 -6.71
CA LEU A 91 -4.48 -13.41 -7.07
C LEU A 91 -3.66 -14.64 -7.51
N GLN A 92 -3.80 -15.76 -6.80
CA GLN A 92 -3.12 -17.02 -7.15
C GLN A 92 -3.53 -17.53 -8.54
N LYS A 93 -4.79 -17.37 -8.95
CA LYS A 93 -5.29 -17.74 -10.29
C LYS A 93 -4.50 -17.09 -11.41
N TYR A 94 -4.01 -15.88 -11.19
CA TYR A 94 -3.21 -15.10 -12.15
C TYR A 94 -1.72 -15.10 -11.85
N SER A 95 -1.24 -15.95 -10.93
CA SER A 95 0.17 -16.02 -10.51
C SER A 95 0.69 -14.68 -9.96
N ILE A 96 -0.16 -13.89 -9.34
CA ILE A 96 0.21 -12.63 -8.69
C ILE A 96 0.58 -12.91 -7.25
N THR A 97 1.82 -12.63 -6.88
CA THR A 97 2.29 -12.63 -5.49
C THR A 97 1.99 -11.26 -4.87
N PRO A 98 1.09 -11.15 -3.89
CA PRO A 98 0.80 -9.85 -3.27
C PRO A 98 1.87 -9.42 -2.28
N THR A 99 1.95 -8.09 -2.07
CA THR A 99 2.57 -7.48 -0.91
C THR A 99 1.48 -7.25 0.14
N LEU A 100 1.56 -7.94 1.29
CA LEU A 100 0.60 -7.77 2.38
C LEU A 100 1.05 -6.64 3.31
N ALA A 101 0.28 -5.56 3.36
CA ALA A 101 0.41 -4.52 4.37
C ALA A 101 -0.25 -5.02 5.67
N VAL A 102 0.58 -5.32 6.68
CA VAL A 102 0.11 -5.96 7.93
C VAL A 102 0.45 -5.08 9.11
N ASP A 103 -0.56 -4.73 9.91
CA ASP A 103 -0.34 -4.03 11.16
C ASP A 103 0.14 -4.95 12.30
N ALA A 104 0.74 -4.34 13.34
CA ALA A 104 1.32 -5.08 14.46
C ALA A 104 0.29 -5.93 15.19
N LEU A 105 -0.92 -5.42 15.39
CA LEU A 105 -1.98 -6.14 16.11
C LEU A 105 -2.51 -7.31 15.30
N THR A 106 -2.62 -7.19 13.99
CA THR A 106 -2.94 -8.34 13.11
C THR A 106 -1.86 -9.42 13.23
N ALA A 107 -0.58 -9.04 13.15
CA ALA A 107 0.53 -9.98 13.28
C ALA A 107 0.53 -10.73 14.61
N GLN A 108 0.16 -10.05 15.70
CA GLN A 108 0.12 -10.62 17.06
C GLN A 108 -1.12 -11.48 17.31
N HIS A 109 -2.29 -11.05 16.84
CA HIS A 109 -3.56 -11.66 17.24
C HIS A 109 -4.05 -12.78 16.31
N TYR A 110 -3.51 -12.87 15.06
CA TYR A 110 -4.01 -13.81 14.06
C TYR A 110 -2.92 -14.80 13.57
N PRO A 111 -2.30 -15.61 14.44
CA PRO A 111 -1.17 -16.48 14.07
C PRO A 111 -1.53 -17.50 12.99
N TYR A 112 -2.76 -18.01 12.95
CA TYR A 112 -3.21 -18.88 11.87
C TYR A 112 -3.19 -18.17 10.52
N LEU A 113 -3.69 -16.93 10.46
CA LEU A 113 -3.71 -16.13 9.23
C LEU A 113 -2.29 -15.80 8.76
N MET A 114 -1.40 -15.43 9.69
CA MET A 114 0.01 -15.18 9.37
C MET A 114 0.67 -16.42 8.77
N ASN A 115 0.53 -17.57 9.40
CA ASN A 115 1.06 -18.84 8.88
C ASN A 115 0.46 -19.20 7.51
N TYR A 116 -0.83 -18.97 7.31
CA TYR A 116 -1.50 -19.20 6.03
C TYR A 116 -0.89 -18.35 4.92
N CYS A 117 -0.58 -17.08 5.19
CA CYS A 117 0.06 -16.18 4.25
C CYS A 117 1.54 -16.52 4.00
N ILE A 118 2.30 -16.87 5.07
CA ILE A 118 3.69 -17.32 4.96
C ILE A 118 3.79 -18.54 4.02
N ASN A 119 2.90 -19.52 4.18
CA ASN A 119 2.89 -20.72 3.35
C ASN A 119 2.55 -20.46 1.87
N ARG A 120 2.05 -19.27 1.53
CA ARG A 120 1.81 -18.79 0.15
C ARG A 120 2.96 -18.00 -0.43
N GLY A 121 4.02 -17.76 0.32
CA GLY A 121 5.20 -17.04 -0.15
C GLY A 121 4.93 -15.56 -0.47
N VAL A 122 3.98 -14.93 0.23
CA VAL A 122 3.67 -13.51 0.06
C VAL A 122 4.78 -12.63 0.66
N GLU A 123 4.92 -11.41 0.17
CA GLU A 123 5.73 -10.40 0.84
C GLU A 123 4.94 -9.77 2.00
N PHE A 124 5.63 -9.44 3.09
CA PHE A 124 5.06 -8.68 4.21
C PHE A 124 5.65 -7.28 4.28
N MET A 125 4.77 -6.28 4.28
CA MET A 125 5.07 -4.85 4.43
C MET A 125 4.50 -4.36 5.76
N ALA A 126 5.22 -3.50 6.45
CA ALA A 126 4.77 -2.92 7.71
C ALA A 126 3.64 -1.91 7.50
N HIS A 127 2.59 -1.98 8.33
CA HIS A 127 1.39 -1.16 8.23
C HIS A 127 0.97 -0.56 9.58
N GLY A 128 1.93 -0.01 10.33
CA GLY A 128 1.68 0.59 11.63
C GLY A 128 1.22 -0.39 12.71
N ILE A 129 0.70 0.15 13.82
CA ILE A 129 0.25 -0.66 14.96
C ILE A 129 -1.15 -1.21 14.71
N SER A 130 -2.07 -0.37 14.24
CA SER A 130 -3.45 -0.72 13.89
C SER A 130 -4.05 0.36 12.99
N VAL A 131 -5.20 0.06 12.36
CA VAL A 131 -5.88 1.01 11.48
C VAL A 131 -6.34 2.29 12.19
N SER A 132 -6.53 2.25 13.50
CA SER A 132 -6.98 3.40 14.30
C SER A 132 -5.85 4.30 14.78
N GLN A 133 -4.60 3.87 14.65
CA GLN A 133 -3.40 4.55 15.13
C GLN A 133 -2.50 4.93 13.96
N MET A 134 -2.66 6.12 13.41
CA MET A 134 -1.82 6.61 12.31
C MET A 134 -0.72 7.55 12.82
N ILE A 135 0.39 7.62 12.07
CA ILE A 135 1.42 8.65 12.28
C ILE A 135 0.85 10.01 11.90
N THR A 136 1.11 11.01 12.73
CA THR A 136 0.76 12.40 12.47
C THR A 136 1.88 13.33 12.91
N SER A 137 1.88 14.56 12.42
CA SER A 137 2.82 15.62 12.84
C SER A 137 2.74 15.97 14.34
N ASN A 138 1.70 15.52 15.05
CA ASN A 138 1.56 15.70 16.49
C ASN A 138 2.42 14.75 17.32
N MET A 139 2.89 13.65 16.74
CA MET A 139 3.83 12.74 17.42
C MET A 139 5.20 13.43 17.60
N SER A 140 5.87 13.17 18.72
CA SER A 140 7.29 13.47 18.84
C SER A 140 8.13 12.48 18.04
N ALA A 141 9.37 12.85 17.71
CA ALA A 141 10.27 11.96 16.97
C ALA A 141 10.50 10.61 17.68
N ASP A 142 10.61 10.63 19.01
CA ASP A 142 10.81 9.41 19.80
C ASP A 142 9.55 8.51 19.80
N GLN A 143 8.36 9.12 19.87
CA GLN A 143 7.10 8.38 19.79
C GLN A 143 6.94 7.72 18.41
N GLU A 144 7.23 8.46 17.35
CA GLU A 144 7.13 7.98 15.98
C GLU A 144 8.15 6.87 15.69
N LEU A 145 9.42 7.05 16.11
CA LEU A 145 10.44 6.01 15.99
C LEU A 145 10.04 4.73 16.74
N LYS A 146 9.54 4.87 17.96
CA LYS A 146 9.06 3.73 18.76
C LYS A 146 7.91 3.02 18.05
N TYR A 147 6.95 3.77 17.51
CA TYR A 147 5.81 3.23 16.77
C TYR A 147 6.28 2.38 15.56
N ILE A 148 7.22 2.91 14.76
CA ILE A 148 7.80 2.19 13.62
C ILE A 148 8.50 0.90 14.08
N GLN A 149 9.34 0.99 15.12
CA GLN A 149 10.09 -0.15 15.63
C GLN A 149 9.19 -1.25 16.22
N GLU A 150 8.15 -0.87 16.96
CA GLU A 150 7.16 -1.82 17.51
C GLU A 150 6.41 -2.55 16.39
N THR A 151 6.03 -1.83 15.33
CA THR A 151 5.40 -2.41 14.15
C THR A 151 6.31 -3.45 13.49
N MET A 152 7.55 -3.07 13.19
CA MET A 152 8.52 -3.96 12.54
C MET A 152 8.83 -5.19 13.39
N ALA A 153 9.01 -5.00 14.70
CA ALA A 153 9.29 -6.10 15.63
C ALA A 153 8.14 -7.13 15.67
N ALA A 154 6.88 -6.67 15.69
CA ALA A 154 5.71 -7.54 15.70
C ALA A 154 5.65 -8.41 14.44
N ILE A 155 5.89 -7.81 13.27
CA ILE A 155 5.89 -8.53 11.99
C ILE A 155 7.05 -9.52 11.94
N LYS A 156 8.26 -9.11 12.34
CA LYS A 156 9.43 -10.01 12.41
C LYS A 156 9.19 -11.22 13.30
N ILE A 157 8.57 -11.01 14.46
CA ILE A 157 8.23 -12.13 15.39
C ILE A 157 7.24 -13.08 14.72
N ALA A 158 6.24 -12.55 14.01
CA ALA A 158 5.20 -13.37 13.40
C ALA A 158 5.66 -14.08 12.12
N THR A 159 6.59 -13.50 11.34
CA THR A 159 6.99 -13.99 10.01
C THR A 159 8.40 -14.57 9.95
N GLY A 160 9.24 -14.26 10.93
CA GLY A 160 10.67 -14.60 10.93
C GLY A 160 11.55 -13.68 10.06
N THR A 161 10.99 -12.71 9.37
CA THR A 161 11.71 -11.78 8.47
C THR A 161 11.42 -10.32 8.81
N ASP A 162 12.43 -9.46 8.62
CA ASP A 162 12.24 -8.02 8.76
C ASP A 162 11.45 -7.49 7.56
N PRO A 163 10.36 -6.70 7.77
CA PRO A 163 9.69 -6.03 6.67
C PRO A 163 10.60 -4.94 6.09
N VAL A 164 10.62 -4.80 4.78
CA VAL A 164 11.44 -3.79 4.07
C VAL A 164 10.59 -2.69 3.43
N GLY A 165 9.29 -2.83 3.42
CA GLY A 165 8.32 -1.86 2.93
C GLY A 165 7.47 -1.28 4.06
N TRP A 166 6.91 -0.10 3.80
CA TRP A 166 6.01 0.62 4.69
C TRP A 166 4.80 1.19 3.92
N LEU A 167 3.63 1.01 4.51
CA LEU A 167 2.41 1.74 4.18
C LEU A 167 1.80 2.20 5.50
N GLY A 168 1.74 3.50 5.74
CA GLY A 168 1.13 4.05 6.96
C GLY A 168 -0.39 3.82 6.98
N PRO A 169 -1.00 3.51 8.14
CA PRO A 169 -2.45 3.53 8.26
C PRO A 169 -3.00 4.87 7.77
N GLU A 170 -4.01 4.82 6.89
CA GLU A 170 -4.62 6.01 6.26
C GLU A 170 -3.59 6.93 5.55
N TYR A 171 -2.46 6.36 5.08
CA TYR A 171 -1.34 7.12 4.46
C TYR A 171 -0.73 8.17 5.40
N GLY A 172 -0.86 7.96 6.72
CA GLY A 172 -0.44 8.92 7.73
C GLY A 172 1.08 9.03 7.88
N GLU A 173 1.60 10.24 7.72
CA GLU A 173 3.01 10.57 7.91
C GLU A 173 3.20 11.88 8.70
N SER A 174 4.42 12.10 9.14
CA SER A 174 4.95 13.40 9.57
C SER A 174 6.08 13.84 8.63
N GLU A 175 6.56 15.07 8.78
CA GLU A 175 7.74 15.53 8.03
C GLU A 175 9.02 14.71 8.29
N ARG A 176 9.05 13.90 9.35
CA ARG A 176 10.18 13.06 9.78
C ARG A 176 10.05 11.60 9.38
N THR A 177 8.86 11.15 9.00
CA THR A 177 8.59 9.75 8.70
C THR A 177 9.59 9.16 7.70
N PRO A 178 9.91 9.80 6.56
CA PRO A 178 10.87 9.25 5.60
C PRO A 178 12.25 8.97 6.22
N GLN A 179 12.77 9.90 7.03
CA GLN A 179 14.07 9.73 7.68
C GLN A 179 14.04 8.62 8.74
N LEU A 180 12.97 8.52 9.53
CA LEU A 180 12.82 7.48 10.54
C LEU A 180 12.63 6.09 9.93
N LEU A 181 11.93 5.99 8.81
CA LEU A 181 11.80 4.75 8.04
C LEU A 181 13.16 4.30 7.48
N ALA A 182 13.91 5.20 6.83
CA ALA A 182 15.24 4.92 6.33
C ALA A 182 16.20 4.46 7.44
N LYS A 183 16.20 5.16 8.59
CA LYS A 183 16.96 4.80 9.78
C LYS A 183 16.57 3.41 10.33
N SER A 184 15.34 3.00 10.14
CA SER A 184 14.82 1.69 10.55
C SER A 184 15.02 0.60 9.49
N ASN A 185 15.83 0.84 8.44
CA ASN A 185 16.10 -0.07 7.32
C ASN A 185 14.89 -0.39 6.42
N ILE A 186 13.85 0.40 6.44
CA ILE A 186 12.80 0.36 5.41
C ILE A 186 13.41 0.84 4.09
N LYS A 187 13.09 0.16 2.99
CA LYS A 187 13.63 0.41 1.65
C LYS A 187 12.66 1.13 0.74
N TYR A 188 11.37 0.93 0.96
CA TYR A 188 10.33 1.63 0.20
C TYR A 188 9.12 2.00 1.06
N VAL A 189 8.43 3.05 0.66
CA VAL A 189 7.23 3.58 1.30
C VAL A 189 6.15 3.87 0.26
N CYS A 190 4.90 3.53 0.58
CA CYS A 190 3.77 3.63 -0.34
C CYS A 190 2.85 4.84 -0.10
N ASP A 191 3.15 5.68 0.90
CA ASP A 191 2.26 6.76 1.34
C ASP A 191 2.21 7.97 0.38
N TRP A 192 3.13 8.06 -0.58
CA TRP A 192 3.26 9.16 -1.53
C TRP A 192 2.59 8.82 -2.87
N ALA A 193 1.50 9.50 -3.20
CA ALA A 193 0.59 9.15 -4.30
C ALA A 193 0.72 10.08 -5.51
N ASN A 194 1.92 10.53 -5.85
CA ASN A 194 2.15 11.63 -6.78
C ASN A 194 2.87 11.24 -8.07
N ASP A 195 3.01 9.95 -8.37
CA ASP A 195 3.78 9.49 -9.52
C ASP A 195 3.26 8.15 -10.09
N GLU A 196 3.72 7.82 -11.30
CA GLU A 196 3.49 6.56 -12.00
C GLU A 196 4.78 5.74 -12.16
N GLN A 197 5.85 6.13 -11.48
CA GLN A 197 7.12 5.43 -11.36
C GLN A 197 7.62 5.52 -9.91
N PRO A 198 8.43 4.57 -9.44
CA PRO A 198 9.18 4.77 -8.20
C PRO A 198 10.11 5.98 -8.31
N TYR A 199 10.42 6.61 -7.18
CA TYR A 199 11.40 7.69 -7.13
C TYR A 199 12.10 7.76 -5.77
N PRO A 200 13.34 8.30 -5.70
CA PRO A 200 14.07 8.38 -4.45
C PRO A 200 13.50 9.48 -3.54
N LEU A 201 13.28 9.16 -2.28
CA LEU A 201 13.06 10.13 -1.21
C LEU A 201 14.41 10.52 -0.59
N LYS A 202 14.58 11.80 -0.33
CA LYS A 202 15.79 12.33 0.30
C LYS A 202 15.79 12.03 1.78
N SER A 203 16.74 11.23 2.23
CA SER A 203 16.98 10.96 3.63
C SER A 203 18.47 10.94 3.91
N PRO A 204 18.94 11.64 4.96
CA PRO A 204 20.31 11.57 5.41
C PRO A 204 20.65 10.22 6.08
N ASP A 205 19.65 9.46 6.47
CA ASP A 205 19.77 8.24 7.26
C ASP A 205 19.79 6.96 6.42
N GLY A 206 19.68 7.07 5.10
CA GLY A 206 19.73 5.93 4.18
C GLY A 206 18.88 6.12 2.92
N GLU A 207 18.96 5.13 2.02
CA GLU A 207 18.17 5.11 0.80
C GLU A 207 16.72 4.70 1.10
N LEU A 208 15.78 5.51 0.63
CA LEU A 208 14.35 5.22 0.69
C LEU A 208 13.72 5.53 -0.66
N THR A 209 12.91 4.62 -1.17
CA THR A 209 12.20 4.78 -2.44
C THR A 209 10.70 4.96 -2.18
N ALA A 210 10.09 5.97 -2.76
CA ALA A 210 8.63 6.02 -2.86
C ALA A 210 8.17 5.01 -3.92
N LEU A 211 7.18 4.18 -3.56
CA LEU A 211 6.45 3.28 -4.44
C LEU A 211 5.00 3.79 -4.51
N PRO A 212 4.67 4.69 -5.43
CA PRO A 212 3.42 5.43 -5.39
C PRO A 212 2.19 4.55 -5.57
N ILE A 213 1.20 4.75 -4.69
CA ILE A 213 -0.15 4.18 -4.83
C ILE A 213 -1.04 5.23 -5.49
N MET A 214 -1.81 4.83 -6.51
CA MET A 214 -2.83 5.70 -7.08
C MET A 214 -4.05 5.75 -6.13
N LEU A 215 -4.16 6.79 -5.31
CA LEU A 215 -5.22 6.92 -4.30
C LEU A 215 -6.64 6.77 -4.87
N GLU A 216 -6.86 7.20 -6.12
CA GLU A 216 -8.17 7.06 -6.75
C GLU A 216 -8.55 5.61 -7.07
N LEU A 217 -7.56 4.70 -7.11
CA LEU A 217 -7.73 3.27 -7.32
C LEU A 217 -7.67 2.45 -6.02
N ASP A 218 -7.43 3.09 -4.88
CA ASP A 218 -7.65 2.46 -3.57
C ASP A 218 -9.12 2.09 -3.43
N ASP A 219 -9.43 0.85 -3.12
CA ASP A 219 -10.80 0.35 -3.11
C ASP A 219 -11.67 0.99 -2.00
N VAL A 220 -11.06 1.37 -0.87
CA VAL A 220 -11.76 2.09 0.21
C VAL A 220 -12.05 3.53 -0.22
N ILE A 221 -11.06 4.22 -0.79
CA ILE A 221 -11.26 5.59 -1.29
C ILE A 221 -12.30 5.61 -2.40
N ALA A 222 -12.21 4.71 -3.37
CA ALA A 222 -13.16 4.64 -4.48
C ALA A 222 -14.57 4.26 -4.02
N MET A 223 -14.71 3.09 -3.38
CA MET A 223 -16.05 2.53 -3.12
C MET A 223 -16.67 2.99 -1.79
N ALA A 224 -15.85 3.26 -0.75
CA ALA A 224 -16.37 3.69 0.54
C ALA A 224 -16.50 5.20 0.65
N HIS A 225 -15.47 5.95 0.29
CA HIS A 225 -15.47 7.42 0.42
C HIS A 225 -16.18 8.08 -0.76
N ARG A 226 -15.81 7.74 -1.99
CA ARG A 226 -16.37 8.33 -3.21
C ARG A 226 -17.65 7.64 -3.70
N ARG A 227 -18.03 6.51 -3.09
CA ARG A 227 -19.25 5.73 -3.40
C ARG A 227 -19.33 5.25 -4.85
N VAL A 228 -18.19 4.93 -5.44
CA VAL A 228 -18.11 4.33 -6.76
C VAL A 228 -18.70 2.91 -6.70
N ASN A 229 -19.57 2.56 -7.64
CA ASN A 229 -20.07 1.20 -7.74
C ASN A 229 -18.96 0.23 -8.13
N VAL A 230 -19.05 -1.03 -7.71
CA VAL A 230 -17.98 -2.02 -7.92
C VAL A 230 -17.72 -2.32 -9.41
N ASP A 231 -18.74 -2.32 -10.24
CA ASP A 231 -18.59 -2.45 -11.71
C ASP A 231 -17.78 -1.30 -12.31
N ARG A 232 -18.08 -0.06 -11.89
CA ARG A 232 -17.29 1.11 -12.31
C ARG A 232 -15.87 1.06 -11.75
N TYR A 233 -15.69 0.61 -10.50
CA TYR A 233 -14.36 0.43 -9.90
C TYR A 233 -13.52 -0.56 -10.71
N ALA A 234 -14.09 -1.73 -11.08
CA ALA A 234 -13.41 -2.69 -11.93
C ALA A 234 -12.99 -2.09 -13.30
N ASN A 235 -13.87 -1.27 -13.90
CA ASN A 235 -13.54 -0.56 -15.14
C ASN A 235 -12.42 0.48 -14.92
N MET A 236 -12.39 1.18 -13.78
CA MET A 236 -11.30 2.12 -13.46
C MET A 236 -9.94 1.41 -13.41
N LEU A 237 -9.89 0.19 -12.85
CA LEU A 237 -8.66 -0.61 -12.82
C LEU A 237 -8.17 -0.94 -14.23
N THR A 238 -9.06 -1.41 -15.10
CA THR A 238 -8.71 -1.80 -16.48
C THR A 238 -8.38 -0.60 -17.36
N GLU A 239 -9.15 0.48 -17.28
CA GLU A 239 -8.90 1.72 -18.02
C GLU A 239 -7.55 2.36 -17.62
N SER A 240 -7.24 2.38 -16.32
CA SER A 240 -5.93 2.87 -15.84
C SER A 240 -4.79 1.99 -16.32
N CYS A 241 -4.98 0.66 -16.29
CA CYS A 241 -4.01 -0.27 -16.84
C CYS A 241 -3.78 -0.04 -18.36
N ASP A 242 -4.84 0.22 -19.13
CA ASP A 242 -4.73 0.46 -20.57
C ASP A 242 -3.85 1.66 -20.87
N VAL A 243 -4.09 2.79 -20.22
CA VAL A 243 -3.32 4.03 -20.40
C VAL A 243 -1.87 3.86 -19.94
N LEU A 244 -1.66 3.29 -18.76
CA LEU A 244 -0.31 3.09 -18.21
C LEU A 244 0.50 2.09 -19.05
N TYR A 245 -0.15 1.05 -19.57
CA TYR A 245 0.48 0.07 -20.47
C TYR A 245 0.90 0.70 -21.81
N GLU A 246 0.05 1.53 -22.40
CA GLU A 246 0.38 2.27 -23.64
C GLU A 246 1.55 3.23 -23.40
N ASN A 247 1.46 4.07 -22.39
CA ASN A 247 2.52 5.02 -22.04
C ASN A 247 3.83 4.34 -21.60
N GLY A 248 3.72 3.15 -21.02
CA GLY A 248 4.86 2.34 -20.57
C GLY A 248 5.72 1.81 -21.72
N SER A 249 5.19 1.76 -22.95
CA SER A 249 5.95 1.41 -24.15
C SER A 249 7.08 2.41 -24.43
N ASP A 250 6.86 3.68 -24.12
CA ASP A 250 7.88 4.72 -24.24
C ASP A 250 8.79 4.77 -23.01
N ASN A 251 8.20 4.75 -21.83
CA ASN A 251 8.91 4.81 -20.55
C ASN A 251 8.12 4.04 -19.49
N GLY A 252 8.68 2.98 -18.93
CA GLY A 252 8.01 2.02 -18.06
C GLY A 252 7.15 2.67 -16.97
N ARG A 253 5.96 2.14 -16.75
CA ARG A 253 4.99 2.60 -15.75
C ARG A 253 4.80 1.59 -14.63
N LEU A 254 4.26 2.08 -13.53
CA LEU A 254 3.90 1.30 -12.34
C LEU A 254 2.40 1.44 -12.08
N LEU A 255 1.72 0.33 -11.87
CA LEU A 255 0.35 0.29 -11.36
C LEU A 255 0.36 -0.42 -10.01
N VAL A 256 -0.03 0.26 -8.95
CA VAL A 256 -0.21 -0.34 -7.62
C VAL A 256 -1.69 -0.37 -7.30
N LEU A 257 -2.24 -1.57 -7.15
CA LEU A 257 -3.60 -1.78 -6.66
C LEU A 257 -3.57 -1.93 -5.14
N ASN A 258 -4.30 -1.09 -4.42
CA ASN A 258 -4.43 -1.16 -2.96
C ASN A 258 -5.82 -1.69 -2.59
N LEU A 259 -5.85 -2.90 -2.00
CA LEU A 259 -7.06 -3.68 -1.79
C LEU A 259 -7.28 -4.00 -0.32
N HIS A 260 -8.53 -3.89 0.12
CA HIS A 260 -8.94 -4.21 1.49
C HIS A 260 -9.88 -5.43 1.49
N PRO A 261 -9.46 -6.58 2.03
CA PRO A 261 -10.25 -7.83 1.99
C PRO A 261 -11.64 -7.73 2.61
N TRP A 262 -11.83 -6.87 3.61
CA TRP A 262 -13.15 -6.64 4.20
C TRP A 262 -14.12 -5.96 3.22
N LEU A 263 -13.62 -5.27 2.20
CA LEU A 263 -14.38 -4.55 1.20
C LEU A 263 -14.47 -5.33 -0.11
N ILE A 264 -13.34 -5.49 -0.82
CA ILE A 264 -13.33 -6.15 -2.12
C ILE A 264 -13.56 -7.66 -2.03
N GLY A 265 -13.22 -8.30 -0.89
CA GLY A 265 -13.43 -9.72 -0.63
C GLY A 265 -14.89 -10.12 -0.36
N GLN A 266 -15.86 -9.20 -0.44
CA GLN A 266 -17.29 -9.50 -0.31
C GLN A 266 -17.81 -10.38 -1.47
N PRO A 267 -18.79 -11.27 -1.25
CA PRO A 267 -19.25 -12.21 -2.27
C PRO A 267 -19.70 -11.58 -3.58
N PHE A 268 -20.32 -10.41 -3.50
CA PHE A 268 -20.82 -9.70 -4.67
C PHE A 268 -19.79 -8.79 -5.36
N ARG A 269 -18.60 -8.63 -4.76
CA ARG A 269 -17.53 -7.78 -5.30
C ARG A 269 -16.37 -8.58 -5.89
N ILE A 270 -16.07 -9.74 -5.31
CA ILE A 270 -14.86 -10.49 -5.67
C ILE A 270 -14.79 -10.89 -7.14
N ASN A 271 -15.93 -11.16 -7.79
CA ASN A 271 -15.95 -11.50 -9.20
C ASN A 271 -15.53 -10.31 -10.10
N TYR A 272 -15.85 -9.08 -9.71
CA TYR A 272 -15.40 -7.89 -10.45
C TYR A 272 -13.88 -7.70 -10.37
N LEU A 273 -13.27 -8.02 -9.23
CA LEU A 273 -11.81 -8.06 -9.14
C LEU A 273 -11.22 -9.16 -10.04
N ASP A 274 -11.81 -10.36 -10.03
CA ASP A 274 -11.38 -11.48 -10.88
C ASP A 274 -11.46 -11.11 -12.37
N GLU A 275 -12.54 -10.50 -12.82
CA GLU A 275 -12.73 -10.03 -14.19
C GLU A 275 -11.72 -8.94 -14.59
N ALA A 276 -11.51 -7.95 -13.70
CA ALA A 276 -10.52 -6.89 -13.93
C ALA A 276 -9.10 -7.46 -14.07
N LEU A 277 -8.69 -8.33 -13.14
CA LEU A 277 -7.38 -8.97 -13.19
C LEU A 277 -7.23 -9.90 -14.40
N SER A 278 -8.30 -10.59 -14.81
CA SER A 278 -8.30 -11.36 -16.05
C SER A 278 -7.97 -10.48 -17.26
N THR A 279 -8.60 -9.32 -17.34
CA THR A 279 -8.38 -8.37 -18.44
C THR A 279 -6.96 -7.81 -18.41
N ILE A 280 -6.48 -7.42 -17.24
CA ILE A 280 -5.14 -6.88 -17.04
C ILE A 280 -4.08 -7.92 -17.41
N MET A 281 -4.15 -9.11 -16.82
CA MET A 281 -3.12 -10.15 -17.00
C MET A 281 -3.17 -10.85 -18.37
N ASN A 282 -4.22 -10.64 -19.18
CA ASN A 282 -4.23 -11.06 -20.58
C ASN A 282 -3.40 -10.16 -21.49
N LYS A 283 -2.97 -8.98 -21.04
CA LYS A 283 -2.02 -8.15 -21.80
C LYS A 283 -0.62 -8.79 -21.80
N PRO A 284 0.10 -8.76 -22.94
CA PRO A 284 1.45 -9.30 -22.98
C PRO A 284 2.41 -8.48 -22.13
N LEU A 285 3.43 -9.12 -21.56
CA LEU A 285 4.55 -8.44 -20.89
C LEU A 285 4.15 -7.52 -19.73
N ILE A 286 3.08 -7.82 -18.96
CA ILE A 286 2.89 -7.21 -17.66
C ILE A 286 3.78 -7.95 -16.66
N TRP A 287 4.62 -7.19 -15.95
CA TRP A 287 5.44 -7.73 -14.88
C TRP A 287 4.69 -7.62 -13.55
N ALA A 288 4.01 -8.70 -13.14
CA ALA A 288 3.44 -8.79 -11.80
C ALA A 288 4.56 -9.07 -10.79
N ALA A 289 4.74 -8.19 -9.83
CA ALA A 289 5.84 -8.22 -8.88
C ALA A 289 5.41 -7.73 -7.49
N THR A 290 6.20 -8.02 -6.48
CA THR A 290 6.04 -7.47 -5.14
C THR A 290 6.67 -6.07 -5.02
N GLY A 291 6.35 -5.35 -3.94
CA GLY A 291 6.92 -4.02 -3.70
C GLY A 291 8.45 -4.04 -3.62
N SER A 292 9.01 -5.04 -2.95
CA SER A 292 10.47 -5.19 -2.86
C SER A 292 11.12 -5.56 -4.21
N GLU A 293 10.50 -6.38 -5.03
CA GLU A 293 11.03 -6.72 -6.37
C GLU A 293 11.09 -5.48 -7.26
N VAL A 294 10.01 -4.67 -7.29
CA VAL A 294 9.98 -3.41 -8.05
C VAL A 294 11.01 -2.42 -7.53
N THR A 295 11.11 -2.27 -6.21
CA THR A 295 12.06 -1.33 -5.59
C THR A 295 13.51 -1.74 -5.88
N ASN A 296 13.85 -3.02 -5.72
CA ASN A 296 15.19 -3.54 -6.00
C ASN A 296 15.58 -3.36 -7.46
N TRP A 297 14.64 -3.64 -8.38
CA TRP A 297 14.88 -3.42 -9.81
C TRP A 297 15.15 -1.96 -10.13
N TYR A 298 14.29 -1.06 -9.62
CA TYR A 298 14.42 0.38 -9.82
C TYR A 298 15.75 0.93 -9.29
N GLN A 299 16.15 0.54 -8.07
CA GLN A 299 17.44 0.96 -7.48
C GLN A 299 18.64 0.41 -8.27
N GLY A 300 18.59 -0.84 -8.71
CA GLY A 300 19.64 -1.44 -9.54
C GLY A 300 19.76 -0.80 -10.92
N HIS A 301 18.69 -0.28 -11.48
CA HIS A 301 18.68 0.39 -12.78
C HIS A 301 19.26 1.82 -12.70
N ASN A 302 18.97 2.54 -11.62
CA ASN A 302 19.47 3.91 -11.43
C ASN A 302 20.94 3.99 -10.99
N ASN A 303 21.53 2.88 -10.58
CA ASN A 303 22.94 2.81 -10.16
C ASN A 303 23.89 2.37 -11.29
N GLN A 304 23.41 2.20 -12.53
CA GLN A 304 24.18 1.91 -13.73
C GLN A 304 24.36 3.15 -14.60
#